data_3d12f495b0714ac4ead23ac2ce95bc76
#
_entry.id   3d12f495b0714ac4ead23ac2ce95bc76
#
_cell.length_a   1.000
_cell.length_b   1.000
_cell.length_c   1.000
_cell.angle_alpha   90.00
_cell.angle_beta   90.00
_cell.angle_gamma   90.00
#
_symmetry.space_group_name_H-M   'P 1'
#
loop_
_entity.id
_entity.type
_entity.pdbx_description
1 polymer ?
#
loop_
_entity_poly.entity_id
_entity_poly.type
_entity_poly.pdbx_seq_one_letter_code
_entity_poly.pdbx_strand_id
1 'polypeptide(L)'
;MKLYCIIALSLLLRPETATAQQEESITLSLQQAIEIAQENSPEAQAARHTYRAAYWNYRFFRANYLPSVTLTSSPTLNREINKITQPDGTNQFIQQDQLSTDLSLKINQNIWFTGGSLFVKSTTQRIDEFEDNHTAYNTQPIVIGYEQQLFGYNSLKWDHRIEPLRYREARKAYAEALELVASETSTLFFNLATAQTNLDIAAYNYASADTLYRYAEGRYNIGTITENEMLQLEINKLTEETNMMNARIEVEDQMQTLRSFLGINREINLRVVPEDSIPQLEIPLQKALQLAFKNSPDPDTYKRKQLESRSALASAKANAGLKADLYVQFGLSQTGNKFADSYRNPMNQQYASIGISLPILDWGRGKGRVRVARSNVDLVDTQAEQGMKDFELNVCKMVRQFNLQAYRVAVAAKTDKTADRRHDVARRLYILGKSTILDLNAA
;
A
#
# COMPACT_ATOMS: atom_id res chain seq x y z
N MET A 1 52.26 -23.69 -20.54
CA MET A 1 52.37 -25.08 -21.07
C MET A 1 50.99 -25.56 -21.40
N LYS A 2 50.78 -25.87 -22.66
CA LYS A 2 49.53 -26.24 -23.34
C LYS A 2 49.00 -27.56 -22.83
N LEU A 3 47.67 -27.72 -22.72
CA LEU A 3 47.01 -28.98 -23.16
C LEU A 3 45.57 -28.68 -23.56
N TYR A 4 45.35 -28.79 -24.87
CA TYR A 4 44.02 -28.85 -25.50
C TYR A 4 43.42 -30.23 -25.28
N CYS A 5 42.16 -30.31 -24.86
CA CYS A 5 41.34 -31.52 -25.05
C CYS A 5 40.14 -31.16 -25.88
N ILE A 6 40.15 -31.60 -27.10
CA ILE A 6 39.06 -31.65 -28.11
C ILE A 6 38.12 -32.77 -27.65
N ILE A 7 36.86 -32.43 -27.37
CA ILE A 7 35.82 -33.45 -27.22
C ILE A 7 34.80 -33.19 -28.35
N ALA A 8 34.62 -34.22 -29.15
CA ALA A 8 33.80 -34.29 -30.35
C ALA A 8 32.31 -34.10 -30.06
N LEU A 9 31.71 -33.22 -30.85
CA LEU A 9 30.28 -32.94 -30.92
C LEU A 9 29.58 -34.09 -31.68
N SER A 10 28.95 -35.04 -30.98
CA SER A 10 28.01 -35.99 -31.57
C SER A 10 26.60 -35.39 -31.48
N LEU A 11 26.10 -34.85 -32.58
CA LEU A 11 24.71 -34.49 -32.79
C LEU A 11 23.84 -35.79 -32.75
N LEU A 12 23.19 -36.02 -31.63
CA LEU A 12 22.04 -36.90 -31.55
C LEU A 12 20.77 -36.04 -31.73
N LEU A 13 20.26 -36.00 -32.95
CA LEU A 13 18.89 -35.62 -33.26
C LEU A 13 17.95 -36.56 -32.48
N ARG A 14 17.45 -36.12 -31.36
CA ARG A 14 16.24 -36.68 -30.75
C ARG A 14 15.03 -36.10 -31.50
N PRO A 15 14.10 -36.91 -31.99
CA PRO A 15 12.81 -36.39 -32.45
C PRO A 15 12.13 -35.77 -31.25
N GLU A 16 11.87 -34.47 -31.27
CA GLU A 16 10.90 -33.85 -30.38
C GLU A 16 9.54 -34.49 -30.68
N THR A 17 9.15 -35.45 -29.86
CA THR A 17 7.76 -35.83 -29.74
C THR A 17 7.05 -34.59 -29.27
N ALA A 18 6.27 -33.95 -30.12
CA ALA A 18 5.27 -32.96 -29.75
C ALA A 18 4.34 -33.65 -28.77
N THR A 19 4.64 -33.51 -27.46
CA THR A 19 3.67 -33.76 -26.41
C THR A 19 2.59 -32.74 -26.63
N ALA A 20 1.42 -33.18 -27.08
CA ALA A 20 0.20 -32.41 -27.00
C ALA A 20 0.16 -31.88 -25.55
N GLN A 21 0.24 -30.55 -25.40
CA GLN A 21 0.01 -29.88 -24.12
C GLN A 21 -1.40 -30.30 -23.71
N GLN A 22 -1.49 -31.23 -22.79
CA GLN A 22 -2.72 -31.48 -22.07
C GLN A 22 -3.04 -30.15 -21.37
N GLU A 23 -4.07 -29.46 -21.84
CA GLU A 23 -4.57 -28.25 -21.20
C GLU A 23 -4.88 -28.63 -19.74
N GLU A 24 -4.01 -28.22 -18.84
CA GLU A 24 -4.23 -28.38 -17.41
C GLU A 24 -5.49 -27.60 -17.05
N SER A 25 -6.60 -28.30 -16.81
CA SER A 25 -7.83 -27.70 -16.32
C SER A 25 -7.87 -27.75 -14.81
N ILE A 26 -7.98 -26.61 -14.16
CA ILE A 26 -8.12 -26.52 -12.71
C ILE A 26 -9.55 -26.11 -12.39
N THR A 27 -10.20 -26.86 -11.52
CA THR A 27 -11.50 -26.51 -10.97
C THR A 27 -11.30 -25.82 -9.63
N LEU A 28 -11.83 -24.59 -9.50
CA LEU A 28 -11.70 -23.79 -8.28
C LEU A 28 -13.06 -23.62 -7.59
N SER A 29 -13.07 -23.79 -6.27
CA SER A 29 -14.13 -23.28 -5.41
C SER A 29 -13.89 -21.81 -5.06
N LEU A 30 -14.92 -21.08 -4.59
CA LEU A 30 -14.78 -19.69 -4.18
C LEU A 30 -13.71 -19.51 -3.08
N GLN A 31 -13.71 -20.40 -2.09
CA GLN A 31 -12.76 -20.36 -0.99
C GLN A 31 -11.31 -20.50 -1.49
N GLN A 32 -11.06 -21.46 -2.38
CA GLN A 32 -9.72 -21.66 -2.96
C GLN A 32 -9.29 -20.45 -3.81
N ALA A 33 -10.19 -19.84 -4.59
CA ALA A 33 -9.89 -18.65 -5.36
C ALA A 33 -9.50 -17.49 -4.45
N ILE A 34 -10.21 -17.28 -3.33
CA ILE A 34 -9.91 -16.23 -2.35
C ILE A 34 -8.53 -16.48 -1.69
N GLU A 35 -8.24 -17.70 -1.29
CA GLU A 35 -6.95 -18.04 -0.67
C GLU A 35 -5.78 -17.77 -1.63
N ILE A 36 -5.90 -18.20 -2.89
CA ILE A 36 -4.90 -17.94 -3.93
C ILE A 36 -4.73 -16.42 -4.15
N ALA A 37 -5.83 -15.67 -4.22
CA ALA A 37 -5.79 -14.23 -4.43
C ALA A 37 -5.11 -13.49 -3.27
N GLN A 38 -5.46 -13.83 -2.02
CA GLN A 38 -4.85 -13.23 -0.82
C GLN A 38 -3.35 -13.55 -0.69
N GLU A 39 -2.91 -14.65 -1.30
CA GLU A 39 -1.51 -15.07 -1.27
C GLU A 39 -0.70 -14.50 -2.43
N ASN A 40 -1.23 -14.51 -3.64
CA ASN A 40 -0.48 -14.31 -4.87
C ASN A 40 -0.90 -13.07 -5.69
N SER A 41 -2.09 -12.48 -5.46
CA SER A 41 -2.52 -11.34 -6.28
C SER A 41 -1.57 -10.14 -6.14
N PRO A 42 -1.37 -9.36 -7.21
CA PRO A 42 -0.58 -8.14 -7.17
C PRO A 42 -1.06 -7.16 -6.10
N GLU A 43 -2.38 -7.06 -5.88
CA GLU A 43 -3.01 -6.20 -4.88
C GLU A 43 -2.67 -6.65 -3.45
N ALA A 44 -2.74 -7.96 -3.17
CA ALA A 44 -2.36 -8.50 -1.87
C ALA A 44 -0.86 -8.32 -1.59
N GLN A 45 -0.01 -8.48 -2.60
CA GLN A 45 1.42 -8.22 -2.49
C GLN A 45 1.70 -6.74 -2.23
N ALA A 46 1.04 -5.81 -2.95
CA ALA A 46 1.14 -4.38 -2.74
C ALA A 46 0.72 -3.99 -1.31
N ALA A 47 -0.41 -4.52 -0.82
CA ALA A 47 -0.88 -4.32 0.54
C ALA A 47 0.14 -4.82 1.58
N ARG A 48 0.74 -5.99 1.35
CA ARG A 48 1.80 -6.56 2.20
C ARG A 48 3.05 -5.69 2.24
N HIS A 49 3.49 -5.15 1.09
CA HIS A 49 4.63 -4.24 1.03
C HIS A 49 4.35 -2.92 1.72
N THR A 50 3.16 -2.35 1.55
CA THR A 50 2.72 -1.13 2.24
C THR A 50 2.72 -1.32 3.76
N TYR A 51 2.18 -2.43 4.25
CA TYR A 51 2.23 -2.76 5.67
C TYR A 51 3.66 -2.95 6.20
N ARG A 52 4.54 -3.63 5.43
CA ARG A 52 5.96 -3.78 5.80
C ARG A 52 6.66 -2.43 5.91
N ALA A 53 6.39 -1.51 4.99
CA ALA A 53 6.92 -0.15 5.05
C ALA A 53 6.45 0.57 6.33
N ALA A 54 5.16 0.49 6.66
CA ALA A 54 4.61 1.06 7.88
C ALA A 54 5.22 0.43 9.17
N TYR A 55 5.44 -0.88 9.16
CA TYR A 55 6.11 -1.58 10.27
C TYR A 55 7.54 -1.07 10.48
N TRP A 56 8.33 -0.92 9.40
CA TRP A 56 9.70 -0.42 9.50
C TRP A 56 9.75 1.06 9.89
N ASN A 57 8.79 1.88 9.41
CA ASN A 57 8.65 3.27 9.85
C ASN A 57 8.36 3.35 11.36
N TYR A 58 7.50 2.49 11.87
CA TYR A 58 7.23 2.43 13.31
C TYR A 58 8.45 1.93 14.10
N ARG A 59 9.21 0.96 13.57
CA ARG A 59 10.48 0.52 14.17
C ARG A 59 11.52 1.64 14.18
N PHE A 60 11.65 2.38 13.08
CA PHE A 60 12.50 3.56 12.98
C PHE A 60 12.10 4.63 14.01
N PHE A 61 10.81 4.95 14.08
CA PHE A 61 10.29 5.85 15.11
C PHE A 61 10.69 5.40 16.52
N ARG A 62 10.49 4.13 16.87
CA ARG A 62 10.89 3.60 18.18
C ARG A 62 12.39 3.69 18.43
N ALA A 63 13.20 3.49 17.40
CA ALA A 63 14.66 3.60 17.51
C ALA A 63 15.11 5.04 17.87
N ASN A 64 14.36 6.07 17.48
CA ASN A 64 14.68 7.47 17.83
C ASN A 64 14.63 7.76 19.33
N TYR A 65 14.03 6.87 20.14
CA TYR A 65 14.01 6.95 21.60
C TYR A 65 15.13 6.13 22.26
N LEU A 66 15.96 5.46 21.50
CA LEU A 66 17.10 4.68 21.98
C LEU A 66 18.39 5.47 21.77
N PRO A 67 19.44 5.20 22.56
CA PRO A 67 20.74 5.80 22.32
C PRO A 67 21.29 5.44 20.96
N SER A 68 21.74 6.44 20.21
CA SER A 68 22.47 6.24 18.95
C SER A 68 23.96 6.44 19.16
N VAL A 69 24.78 5.61 18.54
CA VAL A 69 26.24 5.71 18.57
C VAL A 69 26.72 6.03 17.16
N THR A 70 27.45 7.14 17.03
CA THR A 70 27.94 7.61 15.73
C THR A 70 29.43 7.88 15.81
N LEU A 71 30.19 7.32 14.87
CA LEU A 71 31.60 7.64 14.65
C LEU A 71 31.67 8.54 13.41
N THR A 72 32.29 9.71 13.57
CA THR A 72 32.53 10.66 12.47
C THR A 72 34.01 10.95 12.33
N SER A 73 34.47 11.12 11.09
CA SER A 73 35.79 11.59 10.77
C SER A 73 35.69 12.66 9.69
N SER A 74 36.43 13.76 9.86
CA SER A 74 36.36 14.91 8.96
C SER A 74 37.82 15.38 8.65
N PRO A 75 38.54 14.74 7.71
CA PRO A 75 39.81 15.27 7.25
C PRO A 75 39.58 16.57 6.46
N THR A 76 40.24 17.65 6.88
CA THR A 76 40.15 18.98 6.26
C THR A 76 41.58 19.46 5.90
N LEU A 77 41.83 19.62 4.63
CA LEU A 77 43.06 20.27 4.13
C LEU A 77 42.78 21.77 4.01
N ASN A 78 43.58 22.57 4.70
CA ASN A 78 43.49 24.01 4.65
C ASN A 78 44.82 24.59 4.19
N ARG A 79 44.82 25.33 3.08
CA ARG A 79 45.96 26.08 2.56
C ARG A 79 45.47 27.49 2.23
N GLU A 80 45.73 28.41 3.17
CA GLU A 80 45.29 29.81 3.05
C GLU A 80 46.31 30.76 3.71
N ILE A 81 46.20 32.06 3.38
CA ILE A 81 46.97 33.11 4.02
C ILE A 81 46.06 33.82 5.03
N ASN A 82 46.35 33.65 6.29
CA ASN A 82 45.65 34.27 7.40
C ASN A 82 46.31 35.60 7.80
N LYS A 83 45.45 36.61 8.00
CA LYS A 83 45.88 37.89 8.54
C LYS A 83 45.76 37.84 10.08
N ILE A 84 46.87 37.96 10.77
CA ILE A 84 46.91 38.08 12.22
C ILE A 84 47.28 39.49 12.61
N THR A 85 46.48 40.12 13.46
CA THR A 85 46.77 41.42 14.03
C THR A 85 47.63 41.23 15.31
N GLN A 86 48.87 41.72 15.29
CA GLN A 86 49.76 41.67 16.42
C GLN A 86 49.27 42.61 17.57
N PRO A 87 49.75 42.42 18.83
CA PRO A 87 49.39 43.30 19.96
C PRO A 87 49.76 44.77 19.77
N ASP A 88 50.73 45.05 18.89
CA ASP A 88 51.16 46.42 18.53
C ASP A 88 50.28 47.08 17.44
N GLY A 89 49.21 46.38 16.98
CA GLY A 89 48.30 46.84 15.94
C GLY A 89 48.79 46.60 14.49
N THR A 90 49.98 46.00 14.30
CA THR A 90 50.46 45.65 12.97
C THR A 90 49.78 44.34 12.47
N ASN A 91 49.64 44.24 11.14
CA ASN A 91 49.09 43.06 10.52
C ASN A 91 50.19 42.17 9.94
N GLN A 92 50.23 40.95 10.34
CA GLN A 92 51.11 39.92 9.77
C GLN A 92 50.27 38.93 8.95
N PHE A 93 50.74 38.60 7.74
CA PHE A 93 50.14 37.58 6.90
C PHE A 93 50.94 36.29 7.10
N ILE A 94 50.28 35.23 7.62
CA ILE A 94 50.86 33.93 7.85
C ILE A 94 50.18 32.93 6.92
N GLN A 95 51.01 32.21 6.17
CA GLN A 95 50.51 31.09 5.38
C GLN A 95 50.18 29.96 6.33
N GLN A 96 49.02 29.41 6.21
CA GLN A 96 48.55 28.23 6.94
C GLN A 96 48.41 27.09 5.95
N ASP A 97 49.21 26.06 6.08
CA ASP A 97 49.19 24.86 5.25
C ASP A 97 49.12 23.64 6.19
N GLN A 98 47.90 23.14 6.41
CA GLN A 98 47.66 22.11 7.41
C GLN A 98 46.63 21.08 6.97
N LEU A 99 46.78 19.83 7.41
CA LEU A 99 45.75 18.79 7.39
C LEU A 99 45.24 18.58 8.81
N SER A 100 43.96 18.88 9.01
CA SER A 100 43.25 18.57 10.26
C SER A 100 42.39 17.34 10.07
N THR A 101 42.58 16.33 10.93
CA THR A 101 41.77 15.11 10.91
C THR A 101 41.07 14.95 12.25
N ASP A 102 39.75 15.11 12.26
CA ASP A 102 38.89 14.93 13.43
C ASP A 102 38.34 13.51 13.45
N LEU A 103 38.42 12.85 14.59
CA LEU A 103 37.71 11.59 14.87
C LEU A 103 36.86 11.78 16.11
N SER A 104 35.53 11.61 15.97
CA SER A 104 34.57 11.82 17.05
C SER A 104 33.63 10.64 17.19
N LEU A 105 33.58 10.06 18.38
CA LEU A 105 32.61 9.07 18.80
C LEU A 105 31.58 9.76 19.67
N LYS A 106 30.31 9.81 19.21
CA LYS A 106 29.19 10.43 19.93
C LYS A 106 28.10 9.40 20.23
N ILE A 107 27.67 9.33 21.51
CA ILE A 107 26.48 8.64 21.94
C ILE A 107 25.43 9.73 22.17
N ASN A 108 24.28 9.64 21.54
CA ASN A 108 23.21 10.63 21.67
C ASN A 108 21.90 9.96 22.09
N GLN A 109 21.24 10.52 23.10
CA GLN A 109 19.96 10.07 23.63
C GLN A 109 18.93 11.18 23.58
N ASN A 110 17.88 11.01 22.79
CA ASN A 110 16.77 11.94 22.72
C ASN A 110 15.83 11.77 23.94
N ILE A 111 15.38 12.89 24.50
CA ILE A 111 14.46 12.94 25.65
C ILE A 111 13.08 13.41 25.15
N TRP A 112 12.15 12.47 24.96
CA TRP A 112 10.89 12.75 24.28
C TRP A 112 9.98 13.74 24.99
N PHE A 113 9.99 13.79 26.32
CA PHE A 113 9.08 14.66 27.07
C PHE A 113 9.55 16.12 27.10
N THR A 114 10.88 16.39 27.03
CA THR A 114 11.45 17.75 26.94
C THR A 114 11.67 18.17 25.49
N GLY A 115 11.95 17.23 24.57
CA GLY A 115 12.38 17.49 23.22
C GLY A 115 13.87 17.83 23.10
N GLY A 116 14.64 17.67 24.19
CA GLY A 116 16.09 17.85 24.21
C GLY A 116 16.84 16.55 23.95
N SER A 117 18.17 16.65 23.91
CA SER A 117 19.05 15.49 23.78
C SER A 117 20.22 15.55 24.78
N LEU A 118 20.51 14.39 25.37
CA LEU A 118 21.69 14.14 26.16
C LEU A 118 22.73 13.48 25.28
N PHE A 119 23.97 13.94 25.33
CA PHE A 119 25.04 13.30 24.60
C PHE A 119 26.29 13.08 25.43
N VAL A 120 27.02 12.02 25.07
CA VAL A 120 28.38 11.75 25.51
C VAL A 120 29.24 11.63 24.26
N LYS A 121 30.33 12.41 24.19
CA LYS A 121 31.25 12.37 23.06
C LYS A 121 32.70 12.24 23.51
N SER A 122 33.50 11.58 22.67
CA SER A 122 34.97 11.57 22.72
C SER A 122 35.46 12.03 21.37
N THR A 123 36.38 13.01 21.36
CA THR A 123 36.90 13.58 20.11
C THR A 123 38.42 13.64 20.18
N THR A 124 39.08 13.26 19.09
CA THR A 124 40.50 13.43 18.88
C THR A 124 40.70 14.12 17.56
N GLN A 125 41.39 15.24 17.59
CA GLN A 125 41.80 15.99 16.40
C GLN A 125 43.32 15.84 16.27
N ARG A 126 43.77 15.47 15.09
CA ARG A 126 45.17 15.51 14.67
C ARG A 126 45.34 16.64 13.67
N ILE A 127 46.37 17.49 13.90
CA ILE A 127 46.75 18.62 13.06
C ILE A 127 48.16 18.36 12.58
N ASP A 128 48.32 18.23 11.28
CA ASP A 128 49.63 18.15 10.64
C ASP A 128 49.90 19.48 9.91
N GLU A 129 50.84 20.27 10.40
CA GLU A 129 51.32 21.54 9.82
C GLU A 129 52.46 21.23 8.87
N PHE A 130 52.30 21.55 7.58
CA PHE A 130 53.27 21.16 6.55
C PHE A 130 54.44 22.11 6.47
N GLU A 131 54.28 23.40 6.86
CA GLU A 131 55.35 24.39 6.80
C GLU A 131 56.44 24.11 7.83
N ASP A 132 56.05 23.82 9.07
CA ASP A 132 56.97 23.53 10.18
C ASP A 132 57.19 22.04 10.43
N ASN A 133 56.58 21.18 9.61
CA ASN A 133 56.58 19.72 9.78
C ASN A 133 56.24 19.30 11.20
N HIS A 134 55.23 19.97 11.79
CA HIS A 134 54.79 19.78 13.16
C HIS A 134 53.46 19.04 13.21
N THR A 135 53.35 18.09 14.14
CA THR A 135 52.10 17.37 14.40
C THR A 135 51.62 17.68 15.81
N ALA A 136 50.40 18.13 15.92
CA ALA A 136 49.74 18.37 17.21
C ALA A 136 48.47 17.52 17.34
N TYR A 137 48.12 17.16 18.57
CA TYR A 137 46.91 16.47 18.90
C TYR A 137 46.09 17.31 19.89
N ASN A 138 44.79 17.45 19.64
CA ASN A 138 43.82 18.02 20.57
C ASN A 138 42.76 16.96 20.86
N THR A 139 42.65 16.56 22.12
CA THR A 139 41.80 15.46 22.51
C THR A 139 40.81 15.88 23.61
N GLN A 140 39.57 15.50 23.44
CA GLN A 140 38.55 15.57 24.46
C GLN A 140 38.16 14.14 24.83
N PRO A 141 38.82 13.52 25.83
CA PRO A 141 38.62 12.11 26.17
C PRO A 141 37.16 11.78 26.50
N ILE A 142 36.48 12.66 27.22
CA ILE A 142 35.05 12.54 27.53
C ILE A 142 34.44 13.92 27.66
N VAL A 143 33.30 14.10 27.00
CA VAL A 143 32.43 15.28 27.14
C VAL A 143 30.99 14.79 27.26
N ILE A 144 30.31 15.23 28.31
CA ILE A 144 28.88 15.00 28.54
C ILE A 144 28.16 16.32 28.35
N GLY A 145 27.11 16.34 27.55
CA GLY A 145 26.37 17.58 27.32
C GLY A 145 24.87 17.35 27.13
N TYR A 146 24.16 18.45 27.21
CA TYR A 146 22.71 18.53 27.05
C TYR A 146 22.35 19.67 26.12
N GLU A 147 21.53 19.38 25.15
CA GLU A 147 20.98 20.33 24.17
C GLU A 147 19.46 20.38 24.35
N GLN A 148 18.88 21.59 24.47
CA GLN A 148 17.45 21.76 24.65
C GLN A 148 16.98 23.04 23.97
N GLN A 149 16.02 22.92 23.08
CA GLN A 149 15.29 24.07 22.59
C GLN A 149 14.21 24.46 23.61
N LEU A 150 14.38 25.62 24.25
CA LEU A 150 13.41 26.19 25.17
C LEU A 150 12.34 26.95 24.35
N PHE A 151 11.07 26.80 24.73
CA PHE A 151 9.92 27.39 24.03
C PHE A 151 9.73 26.92 22.58
N GLY A 152 10.51 25.93 22.13
CA GLY A 152 10.43 25.33 20.82
C GLY A 152 9.30 24.32 20.67
N TYR A 153 9.10 23.86 19.44
CA TYR A 153 8.20 22.76 19.12
C TYR A 153 8.86 21.43 19.43
N ASN A 154 8.25 20.65 20.32
CA ASN A 154 8.72 19.31 20.65
C ASN A 154 8.07 18.27 19.71
N SER A 155 8.77 17.92 18.61
CA SER A 155 8.31 16.90 17.64
C SER A 155 8.18 15.52 18.29
N LEU A 156 9.14 15.12 19.12
CA LEU A 156 9.16 13.78 19.76
C LEU A 156 7.92 13.52 20.61
N LYS A 157 7.40 14.56 21.30
CA LYS A 157 6.16 14.47 22.07
C LYS A 157 4.93 14.24 21.19
N TRP A 158 4.87 14.85 20.02
CA TRP A 158 3.78 14.67 19.07
C TRP A 158 3.88 13.33 18.36
N ASP A 159 5.08 12.94 17.92
CA ASP A 159 5.35 11.67 17.30
C ASP A 159 4.99 10.49 18.21
N HIS A 160 5.25 10.64 19.53
CA HIS A 160 4.86 9.66 20.53
C HIS A 160 3.34 9.37 20.56
N ARG A 161 2.52 10.37 20.18
CA ARG A 161 1.06 10.24 20.12
C ARG A 161 0.56 9.81 18.74
N ILE A 162 1.24 10.24 17.67
CA ILE A 162 0.82 10.06 16.28
C ILE A 162 1.27 8.70 15.72
N GLU A 163 2.54 8.33 15.93
CA GLU A 163 3.11 7.13 15.28
C GLU A 163 2.47 5.80 15.72
N PRO A 164 2.08 5.59 17.01
CA PRO A 164 1.34 4.40 17.38
C PRO A 164 -0.06 4.30 16.72
N LEU A 165 -0.71 5.45 16.45
CA LEU A 165 -1.97 5.50 15.72
C LEU A 165 -1.75 5.15 14.25
N ARG A 166 -0.72 5.73 13.62
CA ARG A 166 -0.35 5.46 12.22
C ARG A 166 -0.05 3.99 11.99
N TYR A 167 0.68 3.36 12.91
CA TYR A 167 0.95 1.92 12.82
C TYR A 167 -0.31 1.06 13.00
N ARG A 168 -1.20 1.44 13.94
CA ARG A 168 -2.48 0.75 14.14
C ARG A 168 -3.40 0.89 12.93
N GLU A 169 -3.48 2.09 12.34
CA GLU A 169 -4.18 2.37 11.09
C GLU A 169 -3.65 1.48 9.96
N ALA A 170 -2.33 1.44 9.76
CA ALA A 170 -1.71 0.62 8.72
C ALA A 170 -1.98 -0.88 8.90
N ARG A 171 -2.04 -1.38 10.14
CA ARG A 171 -2.39 -2.77 10.43
C ARG A 171 -3.84 -3.08 10.07
N LYS A 172 -4.76 -2.16 10.37
CA LYS A 172 -6.17 -2.31 10.00
C LYS A 172 -6.37 -2.16 8.50
N ALA A 173 -5.69 -1.20 7.87
CA ALA A 173 -5.72 -1.01 6.42
C ALA A 173 -5.20 -2.24 5.65
N TYR A 174 -4.20 -2.92 6.19
CA TYR A 174 -3.74 -4.19 5.60
C TYR A 174 -4.81 -5.28 5.67
N ALA A 175 -5.49 -5.44 6.82
CA ALA A 175 -6.58 -6.38 6.95
C ALA A 175 -7.74 -6.04 5.99
N GLU A 176 -8.13 -4.75 5.91
CA GLU A 176 -9.14 -4.27 4.97
C GLU A 176 -8.76 -4.53 3.51
N ALA A 177 -7.50 -4.31 3.13
CA ALA A 177 -7.02 -4.58 1.78
C ALA A 177 -7.13 -6.07 1.40
N LEU A 178 -6.87 -6.99 2.33
CA LEU A 178 -7.08 -8.43 2.09
C LEU A 178 -8.57 -8.80 1.93
N GLU A 179 -9.45 -8.15 2.68
CA GLU A 179 -10.90 -8.33 2.51
C GLU A 179 -11.41 -7.73 1.20
N LEU A 180 -10.84 -6.60 0.74
CA LEU A 180 -11.13 -6.05 -0.58
C LEU A 180 -10.69 -6.99 -1.70
N VAL A 181 -9.50 -7.60 -1.58
CA VAL A 181 -9.04 -8.65 -2.50
C VAL A 181 -10.01 -9.83 -2.52
N ALA A 182 -10.48 -10.28 -1.36
CA ALA A 182 -11.47 -11.37 -1.28
C ALA A 182 -12.81 -10.98 -1.94
N SER A 183 -13.26 -9.74 -1.74
CA SER A 183 -14.49 -9.23 -2.36
C SER A 183 -14.38 -9.13 -3.88
N GLU A 184 -13.25 -8.63 -4.40
CA GLU A 184 -13.01 -8.52 -5.85
C GLU A 184 -12.87 -9.92 -6.47
N THR A 185 -12.13 -10.84 -5.81
CA THR A 185 -12.06 -12.24 -6.23
C THR A 185 -13.45 -12.85 -6.34
N SER A 186 -14.31 -12.61 -5.35
CA SER A 186 -15.68 -13.13 -5.37
C SER A 186 -16.45 -12.58 -6.55
N THR A 187 -16.31 -11.29 -6.86
CA THR A 187 -16.97 -10.67 -8.02
C THR A 187 -16.50 -11.32 -9.32
N LEU A 188 -15.20 -11.45 -9.53
CA LEU A 188 -14.62 -12.06 -10.73
C LEU A 188 -14.96 -13.55 -10.85
N PHE A 189 -14.98 -14.27 -9.73
CA PHE A 189 -15.40 -15.66 -9.68
C PHE A 189 -16.84 -15.86 -10.15
N PHE A 190 -17.76 -15.05 -9.64
CA PHE A 190 -19.18 -15.13 -10.05
C PHE A 190 -19.43 -14.61 -11.45
N ASN A 191 -18.63 -13.64 -11.95
CA ASN A 191 -18.68 -13.23 -13.34
C ASN A 191 -18.33 -14.40 -14.27
N LEU A 192 -17.26 -15.13 -13.98
CA LEU A 192 -16.90 -16.32 -14.76
C LEU A 192 -17.94 -17.43 -14.63
N ALA A 193 -18.47 -17.69 -13.42
CA ALA A 193 -19.54 -18.66 -13.22
C ALA A 193 -20.80 -18.32 -14.04
N THR A 194 -21.16 -17.05 -14.09
CA THR A 194 -22.29 -16.55 -14.87
C THR A 194 -22.01 -16.71 -16.38
N ALA A 195 -20.80 -16.39 -16.85
CA ALA A 195 -20.41 -16.58 -18.23
C ALA A 195 -20.44 -18.07 -18.63
N GLN A 196 -19.97 -18.98 -17.79
CA GLN A 196 -20.03 -20.43 -18.01
C GLN A 196 -21.50 -20.90 -18.09
N THR A 197 -22.35 -20.45 -17.20
CA THR A 197 -23.80 -20.77 -17.24
C THR A 197 -24.47 -20.24 -18.51
N ASN A 198 -24.13 -19.01 -18.91
CA ASN A 198 -24.66 -18.42 -20.13
C ASN A 198 -24.22 -19.18 -21.39
N LEU A 199 -22.99 -19.70 -21.41
CA LEU A 199 -22.52 -20.57 -22.51
C LEU A 199 -23.30 -21.89 -22.55
N ASP A 200 -23.55 -22.52 -21.40
CA ASP A 200 -24.34 -23.75 -21.32
C ASP A 200 -25.79 -23.50 -21.82
N ILE A 201 -26.40 -22.38 -21.46
CA ILE A 201 -27.72 -21.96 -21.95
C ILE A 201 -27.72 -21.70 -23.45
N ALA A 202 -26.73 -20.95 -23.96
CA ALA A 202 -26.61 -20.64 -25.38
C ALA A 202 -26.39 -21.92 -26.22
N ALA A 203 -25.59 -22.87 -25.72
CA ALA A 203 -25.39 -24.16 -26.37
C ALA A 203 -26.69 -24.98 -26.41
N TYR A 204 -27.46 -24.98 -25.30
CA TYR A 204 -28.78 -25.62 -25.28
C TYR A 204 -29.76 -24.97 -26.25
N ASN A 205 -29.83 -23.64 -26.31
CA ASN A 205 -30.69 -22.90 -27.23
C ASN A 205 -30.32 -23.18 -28.67
N TYR A 206 -29.02 -23.19 -29.03
CA TYR A 206 -28.57 -23.54 -30.37
C TYR A 206 -28.99 -24.97 -30.73
N ALA A 207 -28.79 -25.96 -29.85
CA ALA A 207 -29.19 -27.34 -30.10
C ALA A 207 -30.71 -27.48 -30.25
N SER A 208 -31.51 -26.70 -29.51
CA SER A 208 -32.95 -26.65 -29.61
C SER A 208 -33.40 -26.03 -30.94
N ALA A 209 -32.81 -24.89 -31.33
CA ALA A 209 -33.08 -24.21 -32.57
C ALA A 209 -32.71 -25.07 -33.81
N ASP A 210 -31.57 -25.76 -33.78
CA ASP A 210 -31.17 -26.71 -34.85
C ASP A 210 -32.20 -27.86 -34.96
N THR A 211 -32.67 -28.40 -33.88
CA THR A 211 -33.71 -29.45 -33.85
C THR A 211 -35.00 -28.94 -34.44
N LEU A 212 -35.47 -27.74 -34.09
CA LEU A 212 -36.66 -27.12 -34.59
C LEU A 212 -36.56 -26.80 -36.12
N TYR A 213 -35.39 -26.33 -36.56
CA TYR A 213 -35.13 -26.09 -37.99
C TYR A 213 -35.22 -27.40 -38.80
N ARG A 214 -34.53 -28.45 -38.39
CA ARG A 214 -34.61 -29.78 -39.03
C ARG A 214 -36.03 -30.33 -39.08
N TYR A 215 -36.80 -30.14 -38.02
CA TYR A 215 -38.20 -30.54 -37.99
C TYR A 215 -39.02 -29.72 -38.98
N ALA A 216 -38.77 -28.41 -39.08
CA ALA A 216 -39.45 -27.54 -40.07
C ALA A 216 -39.08 -27.88 -41.50
N GLU A 217 -37.80 -28.19 -41.79
CA GLU A 217 -37.34 -28.64 -43.11
C GLU A 217 -38.15 -29.90 -43.57
N GLY A 218 -38.29 -30.88 -42.65
CA GLY A 218 -39.11 -32.05 -42.91
C GLY A 218 -40.57 -31.73 -43.21
N ARG A 219 -41.18 -30.80 -42.46
CA ARG A 219 -42.60 -30.35 -42.66
C ARG A 219 -42.77 -29.55 -43.94
N TYR A 220 -41.79 -28.74 -44.36
CA TYR A 220 -41.78 -28.02 -45.63
C TYR A 220 -41.72 -28.99 -46.80
N ASN A 221 -40.86 -29.98 -46.74
CA ASN A 221 -40.72 -31.00 -47.81
C ASN A 221 -42.02 -31.80 -48.05
N ILE A 222 -42.88 -31.95 -47.03
CA ILE A 222 -44.20 -32.59 -47.17
C ILE A 222 -45.34 -31.58 -47.36
N GLY A 223 -45.02 -30.27 -47.52
CA GLY A 223 -45.97 -29.21 -47.83
C GLY A 223 -46.89 -28.78 -46.68
N THR A 224 -46.53 -29.01 -45.40
CA THR A 224 -47.35 -28.68 -44.22
C THR A 224 -47.03 -27.34 -43.59
N ILE A 225 -45.92 -26.69 -43.97
CA ILE A 225 -45.55 -25.32 -43.59
C ILE A 225 -45.08 -24.53 -44.80
N THR A 226 -45.05 -23.21 -44.69
CA THR A 226 -44.60 -22.31 -45.76
C THR A 226 -43.07 -22.21 -45.72
N GLU A 227 -42.45 -21.83 -46.89
CA GLU A 227 -41.02 -21.52 -46.96
C GLU A 227 -40.62 -20.40 -46.00
N ASN A 228 -41.48 -19.39 -45.85
CA ASN A 228 -41.23 -18.28 -44.96
C ASN A 228 -41.11 -18.74 -43.48
N GLU A 229 -41.93 -19.71 -43.04
CA GLU A 229 -41.82 -20.28 -41.68
C GLU A 229 -40.53 -21.10 -41.49
N MET A 230 -40.09 -21.83 -42.52
CA MET A 230 -38.81 -22.56 -42.50
C MET A 230 -37.62 -21.60 -42.44
N LEU A 231 -37.59 -20.57 -43.27
CA LEU A 231 -36.55 -19.55 -43.29
C LEU A 231 -36.45 -18.76 -41.96
N GLN A 232 -37.60 -18.51 -41.33
CA GLN A 232 -37.63 -17.89 -40.01
C GLN A 232 -36.93 -18.74 -38.94
N LEU A 233 -37.04 -20.07 -39.01
CA LEU A 233 -36.37 -20.99 -38.11
C LEU A 233 -34.86 -21.11 -38.44
N GLU A 234 -34.48 -20.99 -39.72
CA GLU A 234 -33.11 -20.92 -40.14
C GLU A 234 -32.40 -19.67 -39.58
N ILE A 235 -33.05 -18.50 -39.67
CA ILE A 235 -32.54 -17.26 -39.10
C ILE A 235 -32.40 -17.41 -37.56
N ASN A 236 -33.40 -18.03 -36.91
CA ASN A 236 -33.31 -18.27 -35.45
C ASN A 236 -32.13 -19.16 -35.09
N LYS A 237 -31.88 -20.26 -35.81
CA LYS A 237 -30.71 -21.14 -35.65
C LYS A 237 -29.40 -20.38 -35.79
N LEU A 238 -29.26 -19.57 -36.86
CA LEU A 238 -28.03 -18.78 -37.14
C LEU A 238 -27.81 -17.72 -36.05
N THR A 239 -28.88 -17.16 -35.50
CA THR A 239 -28.84 -16.22 -34.41
C THR A 239 -28.34 -16.91 -33.11
N GLU A 240 -28.88 -18.08 -32.77
CA GLU A 240 -28.44 -18.84 -31.60
C GLU A 240 -27.02 -19.38 -31.74
N GLU A 241 -26.56 -19.72 -32.94
CA GLU A 241 -25.18 -20.08 -33.24
C GLU A 241 -24.23 -18.89 -32.91
N THR A 242 -24.61 -17.70 -33.37
CA THR A 242 -23.86 -16.47 -33.10
C THR A 242 -23.84 -16.16 -31.59
N ASN A 243 -24.96 -16.32 -30.88
CA ASN A 243 -25.06 -16.14 -29.42
C ASN A 243 -24.15 -17.12 -28.67
N MET A 244 -24.08 -18.38 -29.11
CA MET A 244 -23.18 -19.37 -28.51
C MET A 244 -21.71 -19.02 -28.71
N MET A 245 -21.34 -18.55 -29.91
CA MET A 245 -19.96 -18.09 -30.17
C MET A 245 -19.58 -16.89 -29.32
N ASN A 246 -20.47 -15.91 -29.17
CA ASN A 246 -20.25 -14.74 -28.31
C ASN A 246 -20.13 -15.15 -26.83
N ALA A 247 -20.97 -16.05 -26.35
CA ALA A 247 -20.87 -16.56 -24.99
C ALA A 247 -19.56 -17.32 -24.71
N ARG A 248 -19.01 -18.00 -25.73
CA ARG A 248 -17.72 -18.66 -25.63
C ARG A 248 -16.58 -17.65 -25.46
N ILE A 249 -16.59 -16.58 -26.24
CA ILE A 249 -15.60 -15.49 -26.12
C ILE A 249 -15.70 -14.86 -24.73
N GLU A 250 -16.91 -14.62 -24.22
CA GLU A 250 -17.11 -14.05 -22.89
C GLU A 250 -16.52 -14.94 -21.78
N VAL A 251 -16.67 -16.26 -21.88
CA VAL A 251 -16.02 -17.19 -20.92
C VAL A 251 -14.50 -17.06 -20.96
N GLU A 252 -13.91 -16.97 -22.14
CA GLU A 252 -12.47 -16.81 -22.32
C GLU A 252 -11.98 -15.49 -21.69
N ASP A 253 -12.70 -14.39 -21.92
CA ASP A 253 -12.37 -13.06 -21.38
C ASP A 253 -12.48 -13.01 -19.85
N GLN A 254 -13.57 -13.55 -19.27
CA GLN A 254 -13.76 -13.59 -17.82
C GLN A 254 -12.75 -14.53 -17.16
N MET A 255 -12.41 -15.66 -17.78
CA MET A 255 -11.37 -16.57 -17.31
C MET A 255 -10.00 -15.91 -17.30
N GLN A 256 -9.65 -15.18 -18.35
CA GLN A 256 -8.38 -14.44 -18.43
C GLN A 256 -8.30 -13.34 -17.38
N THR A 257 -9.40 -12.63 -17.14
CA THR A 257 -9.50 -11.58 -16.13
C THR A 257 -9.29 -12.15 -14.73
N LEU A 258 -9.99 -13.24 -14.39
CA LEU A 258 -9.82 -13.91 -13.09
C LEU A 258 -8.40 -14.45 -12.92
N ARG A 259 -7.83 -15.11 -13.94
CA ARG A 259 -6.47 -15.63 -13.93
C ARG A 259 -5.43 -14.55 -13.68
N SER A 260 -5.55 -13.43 -14.38
CA SER A 260 -4.67 -12.27 -14.20
C SER A 260 -4.76 -11.71 -12.77
N PHE A 261 -5.96 -11.57 -12.24
CA PHE A 261 -6.17 -11.09 -10.87
C PHE A 261 -5.61 -12.05 -9.81
N LEU A 262 -5.74 -13.35 -10.01
CA LEU A 262 -5.16 -14.36 -9.13
C LEU A 262 -3.62 -14.42 -9.18
N GLY A 263 -2.98 -13.71 -10.10
CA GLY A 263 -1.53 -13.74 -10.31
C GLY A 263 -1.03 -15.04 -10.95
N ILE A 264 -1.90 -15.77 -11.66
CA ILE A 264 -1.56 -17.03 -12.33
C ILE A 264 -1.01 -16.71 -13.72
N ASN A 265 0.31 -16.81 -13.90
CA ASN A 265 0.99 -16.47 -15.16
C ASN A 265 1.01 -17.60 -16.20
N ARG A 266 0.42 -18.76 -15.90
CA ARG A 266 0.35 -19.89 -16.83
C ARG A 266 -0.97 -19.89 -17.58
N GLU A 267 -0.96 -20.32 -18.83
CA GLU A 267 -2.18 -20.60 -19.59
C GLU A 267 -2.83 -21.88 -19.08
N ILE A 268 -3.71 -21.75 -18.13
CA ILE A 268 -4.46 -22.84 -17.50
C ILE A 268 -5.94 -22.59 -17.75
N ASN A 269 -6.67 -23.62 -18.14
CA ASN A 269 -8.10 -23.54 -18.28
C ASN A 269 -8.76 -23.58 -16.87
N LEU A 270 -9.36 -22.46 -16.45
CA LEU A 270 -10.02 -22.35 -15.14
C LEU A 270 -11.51 -22.63 -15.28
N ARG A 271 -11.98 -23.59 -14.54
CA ARG A 271 -13.41 -23.82 -14.32
C ARG A 271 -13.76 -23.47 -12.89
N VAL A 272 -14.83 -22.71 -12.72
CA VAL A 272 -15.33 -22.36 -11.38
C VAL A 272 -16.62 -23.10 -11.07
N VAL A 273 -16.75 -23.53 -9.81
CA VAL A 273 -17.94 -24.23 -9.33
C VAL A 273 -18.47 -23.46 -8.13
N PRO A 274 -19.57 -22.70 -8.29
CA PRO A 274 -20.23 -22.05 -7.17
C PRO A 274 -20.88 -23.07 -6.24
N GLU A 275 -20.95 -22.74 -4.96
CA GLU A 275 -21.68 -23.56 -3.98
C GLU A 275 -23.19 -23.39 -4.17
N ASP A 276 -23.92 -24.49 -4.14
CA ASP A 276 -25.39 -24.48 -4.29
C ASP A 276 -26.13 -24.00 -3.03
N SER A 277 -25.41 -23.91 -1.88
CA SER A 277 -26.00 -23.53 -0.60
C SER A 277 -25.86 -22.05 -0.33
N ILE A 278 -26.96 -21.36 -0.10
CA ILE A 278 -26.99 -19.95 0.30
C ILE A 278 -27.17 -19.88 1.82
N PRO A 279 -26.18 -19.38 2.58
CA PRO A 279 -26.31 -19.25 4.01
C PRO A 279 -27.40 -18.22 4.36
N GLN A 280 -28.32 -18.59 5.24
CA GLN A 280 -29.29 -17.67 5.80
C GLN A 280 -28.63 -16.88 6.93
N LEU A 281 -28.06 -15.73 6.59
CA LEU A 281 -27.39 -14.84 7.54
C LEU A 281 -28.08 -13.48 7.53
N GLU A 282 -28.54 -13.06 8.70
CA GLU A 282 -29.01 -11.70 8.95
C GLU A 282 -27.99 -10.96 9.83
N ILE A 283 -27.59 -9.78 9.40
CA ILE A 283 -26.59 -8.97 10.11
C ILE A 283 -27.30 -7.91 10.94
N PRO A 284 -27.23 -7.98 12.31
CA PRO A 284 -27.76 -6.94 13.17
C PRO A 284 -26.98 -5.63 13.01
N LEU A 285 -27.66 -4.53 12.72
CA LEU A 285 -27.04 -3.23 12.43
C LEU A 285 -26.12 -2.74 13.55
N GLN A 286 -26.56 -2.85 14.81
CA GLN A 286 -25.76 -2.38 15.96
C GLN A 286 -24.44 -3.15 16.09
N LYS A 287 -24.48 -4.47 15.90
CA LYS A 287 -23.27 -5.30 15.93
C LYS A 287 -22.31 -4.97 14.78
N ALA A 288 -22.87 -4.74 13.58
CA ALA A 288 -22.07 -4.33 12.42
C ALA A 288 -21.37 -2.99 12.67
N LEU A 289 -22.06 -1.99 13.19
CA LEU A 289 -21.48 -0.69 13.53
C LEU A 289 -20.36 -0.82 14.56
N GLN A 290 -20.58 -1.56 15.64
CA GLN A 290 -19.55 -1.78 16.68
C GLN A 290 -18.28 -2.43 16.10
N LEU A 291 -18.44 -3.46 15.26
CA LEU A 291 -17.33 -4.15 14.63
C LEU A 291 -16.63 -3.26 13.58
N ALA A 292 -17.38 -2.48 12.82
CA ALA A 292 -16.84 -1.54 11.84
C ALA A 292 -15.98 -0.47 12.53
N PHE A 293 -16.46 0.18 13.59
CA PHE A 293 -15.67 1.14 14.37
C PHE A 293 -14.41 0.55 15.00
N LYS A 294 -14.45 -0.71 15.40
CA LYS A 294 -13.30 -1.39 16.00
C LYS A 294 -12.25 -1.78 14.96
N ASN A 295 -12.67 -2.30 13.81
CA ASN A 295 -11.79 -2.99 12.86
C ASN A 295 -11.40 -2.11 11.66
N SER A 296 -12.22 -1.14 11.23
CA SER A 296 -11.87 -0.22 10.15
C SER A 296 -10.71 0.72 10.53
N PRO A 297 -9.84 1.08 9.58
CA PRO A 297 -8.80 2.09 9.76
C PRO A 297 -9.36 3.51 9.93
N ASP A 298 -10.54 3.83 9.38
CA ASP A 298 -11.11 5.17 9.29
C ASP A 298 -11.15 5.95 10.61
N PRO A 299 -11.63 5.38 11.75
CA PRO A 299 -11.63 6.10 13.02
C PRO A 299 -10.22 6.48 13.51
N ASP A 300 -9.23 5.61 13.29
CA ASP A 300 -7.84 5.90 13.65
C ASP A 300 -7.25 6.94 12.69
N THR A 301 -7.60 6.91 11.39
CA THR A 301 -7.21 7.89 10.37
C THR A 301 -7.70 9.30 10.73
N TYR A 302 -8.97 9.47 11.06
CA TYR A 302 -9.52 10.78 11.44
C TYR A 302 -8.85 11.31 12.71
N LYS A 303 -8.68 10.47 13.72
CA LYS A 303 -8.00 10.84 14.97
C LYS A 303 -6.54 11.23 14.73
N ARG A 304 -5.82 10.51 13.87
CA ARG A 304 -4.45 10.86 13.50
C ARG A 304 -4.38 12.20 12.78
N LYS A 305 -5.23 12.44 11.78
CA LYS A 305 -5.29 13.72 11.05
C LYS A 305 -5.55 14.90 11.99
N GLN A 306 -6.45 14.74 12.97
CA GLN A 306 -6.71 15.76 14.00
C GLN A 306 -5.48 16.02 14.89
N LEU A 307 -4.73 14.99 15.29
CA LEU A 307 -3.49 15.17 16.03
C LEU A 307 -2.40 15.83 15.20
N GLU A 308 -2.26 15.47 13.93
CA GLU A 308 -1.29 16.06 13.01
C GLU A 308 -1.58 17.56 12.77
N SER A 309 -2.84 17.93 12.56
CA SER A 309 -3.22 19.35 12.40
C SER A 309 -2.95 20.17 13.67
N ARG A 310 -3.24 19.61 14.87
CA ARG A 310 -2.92 20.25 16.14
C ARG A 310 -1.42 20.33 16.38
N SER A 311 -0.65 19.34 15.95
CA SER A 311 0.82 19.33 15.98
C SER A 311 1.38 20.44 15.09
N ALA A 312 0.85 20.60 13.87
CA ALA A 312 1.22 21.68 12.96
C ALA A 312 0.89 23.08 13.54
N LEU A 313 -0.25 23.23 14.22
CA LEU A 313 -0.60 24.46 14.93
C LEU A 313 0.39 24.75 16.07
N ALA A 314 0.76 23.73 16.86
CA ALA A 314 1.75 23.89 17.93
C ALA A 314 3.11 24.31 17.36
N SER A 315 3.54 23.70 16.25
CA SER A 315 4.76 24.09 15.52
C SER A 315 4.71 25.52 15.01
N ALA A 316 3.58 25.92 14.39
CA ALA A 316 3.39 27.30 13.90
C ALA A 316 3.47 28.34 15.04
N LYS A 317 2.87 28.03 16.21
CA LYS A 317 2.94 28.90 17.41
C LYS A 317 4.36 29.02 17.95
N ALA A 318 5.06 27.90 18.11
CA ALA A 318 6.45 27.87 18.60
C ALA A 318 7.39 28.64 17.67
N ASN A 319 7.20 28.50 16.35
CA ASN A 319 8.03 29.17 15.35
C ASN A 319 7.72 30.68 15.18
N ALA A 320 6.58 31.16 15.67
CA ALA A 320 6.21 32.58 15.60
C ALA A 320 6.63 33.38 16.86
N GLY A 321 7.12 32.70 17.91
CA GLY A 321 7.46 33.30 19.19
C GLY A 321 8.95 33.37 19.49
N LEU A 322 9.24 33.59 20.76
CA LEU A 322 10.57 33.50 21.34
C LEU A 322 11.13 32.08 21.19
N LYS A 323 12.36 31.98 20.72
CA LYS A 323 13.15 30.75 20.74
C LYS A 323 14.37 30.95 21.61
N ALA A 324 14.71 29.94 22.37
CA ALA A 324 15.96 29.90 23.13
C ALA A 324 16.53 28.48 23.04
N ASP A 325 17.82 28.43 22.71
CA ASP A 325 18.55 27.17 22.58
C ASP A 325 19.56 27.09 23.73
N LEU A 326 19.35 26.14 24.63
CA LEU A 326 20.26 25.84 25.71
C LEU A 326 21.23 24.75 25.26
N TYR A 327 22.51 25.02 25.41
CA TYR A 327 23.58 24.06 25.21
C TYR A 327 24.49 24.06 26.42
N VAL A 328 24.70 22.94 27.07
CA VAL A 328 25.59 22.77 28.22
C VAL A 328 26.44 21.54 28.00
N GLN A 329 27.76 21.69 28.23
CA GLN A 329 28.66 20.54 28.26
C GLN A 329 29.71 20.65 29.35
N PHE A 330 30.07 19.50 29.88
CA PHE A 330 31.17 19.31 30.85
C PHE A 330 32.06 18.20 30.32
N GLY A 331 33.36 18.36 30.44
CA GLY A 331 34.28 17.37 29.92
C GLY A 331 35.74 17.63 30.29
N LEU A 332 36.60 16.89 29.63
CA LEU A 332 38.03 16.96 29.76
C LEU A 332 38.62 17.31 28.40
N SER A 333 39.70 18.11 28.37
CA SER A 333 40.40 18.48 27.16
C SER A 333 41.88 18.52 27.41
N GLN A 334 42.69 18.09 26.46
CA GLN A 334 44.16 18.15 26.52
C GLN A 334 44.76 18.25 25.13
N THR A 335 45.91 18.93 25.04
CA THR A 335 46.72 19.02 23.83
C THR A 335 48.07 18.33 24.03
N GLY A 336 48.69 17.86 22.97
CA GLY A 336 50.02 17.23 23.01
C GLY A 336 50.63 17.05 21.63
N ASN A 337 51.96 16.98 21.58
CA ASN A 337 52.65 16.73 20.32
C ASN A 337 52.72 15.24 19.94
N LYS A 338 52.34 14.36 20.87
CA LYS A 338 52.15 12.92 20.62
C LYS A 338 50.74 12.51 21.07
N PHE A 339 50.20 11.53 20.40
CA PHE A 339 48.86 11.00 20.73
C PHE A 339 48.70 10.60 22.20
N ALA A 340 49.71 9.91 22.78
CA ALA A 340 49.69 9.51 24.18
C ALA A 340 49.70 10.69 25.16
N ASP A 341 50.36 11.80 24.80
CA ASP A 341 50.44 12.98 25.67
C ASP A 341 49.13 13.77 25.72
N SER A 342 48.34 13.72 24.67
CA SER A 342 47.04 14.35 24.64
C SER A 342 45.99 13.66 25.53
N TYR A 343 46.32 12.53 26.16
CA TYR A 343 45.48 11.86 27.16
C TYR A 343 46.06 11.96 28.60
N ARG A 344 47.26 12.59 28.76
CA ARG A 344 47.87 12.74 30.09
C ARG A 344 47.44 14.06 30.72
N ASN A 345 47.01 14.00 32.00
CA ASN A 345 46.62 15.17 32.80
C ASN A 345 45.61 16.12 32.11
N PRO A 346 44.48 15.62 31.63
CA PRO A 346 43.50 16.45 30.94
C PRO A 346 42.90 17.50 31.89
N MET A 347 42.69 18.70 31.38
CA MET A 347 42.07 19.82 32.08
C MET A 347 40.53 19.76 32.00
N ASN A 348 39.88 20.25 33.05
CA ASN A 348 38.43 20.40 33.07
C ASN A 348 37.98 21.42 32.01
N GLN A 349 37.01 21.07 31.22
CA GLN A 349 36.38 21.94 30.23
C GLN A 349 34.88 22.07 30.58
N GLN A 350 34.39 23.31 30.64
CA GLN A 350 32.98 23.62 30.86
C GLN A 350 32.57 24.64 29.81
N TYR A 351 31.40 24.39 29.22
CA TYR A 351 30.81 25.32 28.28
C TYR A 351 29.29 25.35 28.47
N ALA A 352 28.73 26.54 28.65
CA ALA A 352 27.31 26.77 28.71
C ALA A 352 26.93 27.95 27.80
N SER A 353 25.95 27.76 26.98
CA SER A 353 25.46 28.78 26.04
C SER A 353 23.94 28.79 26.03
N ILE A 354 23.34 29.97 26.03
CA ILE A 354 21.93 30.19 25.79
C ILE A 354 21.81 31.15 24.63
N GLY A 355 21.43 30.63 23.48
CA GLY A 355 21.08 31.42 22.29
C GLY A 355 19.63 31.87 22.38
N ILE A 356 19.35 33.17 22.22
CA ILE A 356 17.98 33.73 22.22
C ILE A 356 17.70 34.35 20.86
N SER A 357 16.58 33.99 20.27
CA SER A 357 16.10 34.54 19.00
C SER A 357 14.64 34.96 19.13
N LEU A 358 14.39 36.24 18.90
CA LEU A 358 13.04 36.83 18.93
C LEU A 358 12.82 37.60 17.64
N PRO A 359 11.83 37.26 16.82
CA PRO A 359 11.48 38.05 15.65
C PRO A 359 10.81 39.37 16.09
N ILE A 360 11.54 40.50 15.96
CA ILE A 360 11.05 41.82 16.39
C ILE A 360 10.07 42.37 15.36
N LEU A 361 10.37 42.22 14.08
CA LEU A 361 9.55 42.70 12.97
C LEU A 361 9.52 41.66 11.85
N ASP A 362 8.38 41.02 11.64
CA ASP A 362 8.16 40.02 10.60
C ASP A 362 6.97 40.34 9.68
N TRP A 363 6.46 41.55 9.74
CA TRP A 363 5.33 42.01 8.94
C TRP A 363 4.06 41.17 9.08
N GLY A 364 3.89 40.53 10.24
CA GLY A 364 2.75 39.65 10.54
C GLY A 364 2.85 38.21 9.98
N ARG A 365 4.01 37.84 9.45
CA ARG A 365 4.27 36.52 8.86
C ARG A 365 4.06 35.38 9.89
N GLY A 366 4.54 35.52 11.13
CA GLY A 366 4.31 34.59 12.22
C GLY A 366 2.83 34.47 12.58
N LYS A 367 2.15 35.62 12.77
CA LYS A 367 0.69 35.65 13.03
C LYS A 367 -0.11 35.03 11.88
N GLY A 368 0.28 35.31 10.64
CA GLY A 368 -0.34 34.72 9.44
C GLY A 368 -0.24 33.19 9.45
N ARG A 369 0.96 32.64 9.68
CA ARG A 369 1.16 31.17 9.78
C ARG A 369 0.31 30.53 10.87
N VAL A 370 0.20 31.14 12.05
CA VAL A 370 -0.63 30.63 13.13
C VAL A 370 -2.11 30.65 12.76
N ARG A 371 -2.59 31.70 12.07
CA ARG A 371 -3.99 31.77 11.60
C ARG A 371 -4.29 30.70 10.56
N VAL A 372 -3.40 30.50 9.59
CA VAL A 372 -3.53 29.42 8.60
C VAL A 372 -3.57 28.06 9.29
N ALA A 373 -2.63 27.78 10.20
CA ALA A 373 -2.61 26.52 10.93
C ALA A 373 -3.88 26.30 11.80
N ARG A 374 -4.45 27.38 12.37
CA ARG A 374 -5.71 27.30 13.11
C ARG A 374 -6.88 26.96 12.20
N SER A 375 -7.01 27.67 11.07
CA SER A 375 -8.05 27.35 10.08
C SER A 375 -7.93 25.93 9.54
N ASN A 376 -6.70 25.40 9.39
CA ASN A 376 -6.49 24.00 9.03
C ASN A 376 -6.96 23.00 10.11
N VAL A 377 -6.80 23.34 11.41
CA VAL A 377 -7.37 22.52 12.50
C VAL A 377 -8.89 22.50 12.39
N ASP A 378 -9.53 23.65 12.25
CA ASP A 378 -10.98 23.78 12.14
C ASP A 378 -11.51 23.00 10.91
N LEU A 379 -10.79 23.10 9.78
CA LEU A 379 -11.10 22.33 8.56
C LEU A 379 -11.01 20.82 8.80
N VAL A 380 -9.91 20.34 9.37
CA VAL A 380 -9.68 18.91 9.62
C VAL A 380 -10.69 18.37 10.65
N ASP A 381 -11.03 19.13 11.68
CA ASP A 381 -12.04 18.75 12.66
C ASP A 381 -13.42 18.60 11.99
N THR A 382 -13.82 19.54 11.14
CA THR A 382 -15.07 19.45 10.36
C THR A 382 -15.07 18.27 9.39
N GLN A 383 -13.96 18.04 8.69
CA GLN A 383 -13.82 16.90 7.78
C GLN A 383 -13.86 15.55 8.53
N ALA A 384 -13.29 15.49 9.73
CA ALA A 384 -13.31 14.28 10.55
C ALA A 384 -14.73 13.98 11.07
N GLU A 385 -15.47 15.00 11.51
CA GLU A 385 -16.87 14.84 11.93
C GLU A 385 -17.77 14.37 10.78
N GLN A 386 -17.62 14.99 9.59
CA GLN A 386 -18.38 14.57 8.42
C GLN A 386 -18.00 13.17 7.98
N GLY A 387 -16.70 12.86 7.92
CA GLY A 387 -16.20 11.54 7.54
C GLY A 387 -16.71 10.42 8.47
N MET A 388 -16.79 10.69 9.77
CA MET A 388 -17.38 9.72 10.72
C MET A 388 -18.86 9.47 10.48
N LYS A 389 -19.63 10.51 10.15
CA LYS A 389 -21.06 10.38 9.78
C LYS A 389 -21.22 9.58 8.48
N ASP A 390 -20.40 9.91 7.47
CA ASP A 390 -20.43 9.21 6.18
C ASP A 390 -20.06 7.74 6.33
N PHE A 391 -19.06 7.43 7.18
CA PHE A 391 -18.66 6.07 7.53
C PHE A 391 -19.85 5.29 8.16
N GLU A 392 -20.52 5.87 9.15
CA GLU A 392 -21.68 5.26 9.79
C GLU A 392 -22.82 5.02 8.79
N LEU A 393 -23.15 6.01 7.96
CA LEU A 393 -24.16 5.91 6.92
C LEU A 393 -23.84 4.81 5.90
N ASN A 394 -22.57 4.70 5.48
CA ASN A 394 -22.13 3.67 4.55
C ASN A 394 -22.28 2.26 5.14
N VAL A 395 -21.89 2.05 6.40
CA VAL A 395 -22.09 0.77 7.09
C VAL A 395 -23.59 0.43 7.17
N CYS A 396 -24.43 1.39 7.55
CA CYS A 396 -25.88 1.21 7.59
C CYS A 396 -26.46 0.81 6.21
N LYS A 397 -26.01 1.46 5.14
CA LYS A 397 -26.41 1.16 3.77
C LYS A 397 -26.00 -0.25 3.36
N MET A 398 -24.75 -0.64 3.61
CA MET A 398 -24.22 -1.97 3.29
C MET A 398 -24.99 -3.08 4.00
N VAL A 399 -25.26 -2.91 5.30
CA VAL A 399 -26.02 -3.90 6.09
C VAL A 399 -27.45 -4.06 5.57
N ARG A 400 -28.13 -2.95 5.25
CA ARG A 400 -29.50 -3.01 4.67
C ARG A 400 -29.50 -3.69 3.31
N GLN A 401 -28.51 -3.37 2.45
CA GLN A 401 -28.38 -4.00 1.14
C GLN A 401 -28.11 -5.50 1.26
N PHE A 402 -27.23 -5.90 2.19
CA PHE A 402 -26.94 -7.32 2.43
C PHE A 402 -28.17 -8.08 2.90
N ASN A 403 -28.87 -7.60 3.90
CA ASN A 403 -30.06 -8.28 4.45
C ASN A 403 -31.20 -8.42 3.44
N LEU A 404 -31.24 -7.56 2.39
CA LEU A 404 -32.21 -7.65 1.30
C LEU A 404 -31.88 -8.75 0.28
N GLN A 405 -30.61 -9.24 0.23
CA GLN A 405 -30.18 -10.19 -0.80
C GLN A 405 -30.90 -11.53 -0.69
N ALA A 406 -31.14 -12.03 0.52
CA ALA A 406 -31.88 -13.29 0.72
C ALA A 406 -33.27 -13.25 0.05
N TYR A 407 -34.01 -12.15 0.19
CA TYR A 407 -35.27 -11.95 -0.48
C TYR A 407 -35.16 -11.89 -2.01
N ARG A 408 -34.14 -11.18 -2.53
CA ARG A 408 -33.88 -11.08 -3.98
C ARG A 408 -33.61 -12.45 -4.59
N VAL A 409 -32.79 -13.27 -3.92
CA VAL A 409 -32.49 -14.63 -4.37
C VAL A 409 -33.75 -15.51 -4.38
N ALA A 410 -34.59 -15.44 -3.34
CA ALA A 410 -35.82 -16.19 -3.30
C ALA A 410 -36.79 -15.80 -4.44
N VAL A 411 -36.89 -14.51 -4.77
CA VAL A 411 -37.66 -14.01 -5.89
C VAL A 411 -37.08 -14.51 -7.22
N ALA A 412 -35.78 -14.41 -7.42
CA ALA A 412 -35.12 -14.86 -8.64
C ALA A 412 -35.34 -16.37 -8.88
N ALA A 413 -35.14 -17.20 -7.85
CA ALA A 413 -35.35 -18.64 -7.93
C ALA A 413 -36.81 -19.01 -8.27
N LYS A 414 -37.78 -18.24 -7.78
CA LYS A 414 -39.20 -18.44 -8.13
C LYS A 414 -39.47 -18.01 -9.57
N THR A 415 -38.88 -16.91 -10.02
CA THR A 415 -39.01 -16.41 -11.39
C THR A 415 -38.44 -17.42 -12.38
N ASP A 416 -37.25 -17.95 -12.12
CA ASP A 416 -36.60 -18.97 -12.94
C ASP A 416 -37.48 -20.20 -13.13
N LYS A 417 -37.96 -20.83 -12.04
CA LYS A 417 -38.89 -21.97 -12.11
C LYS A 417 -40.16 -21.66 -12.89
N THR A 418 -40.64 -20.43 -12.82
CA THR A 418 -41.88 -20.02 -13.53
C THR A 418 -41.58 -19.85 -15.02
N ALA A 419 -40.45 -19.28 -15.39
CA ALA A 419 -40.01 -19.11 -16.77
C ALA A 419 -39.76 -20.46 -17.45
N ASP A 420 -39.03 -21.37 -16.79
CA ASP A 420 -38.80 -22.73 -17.27
C ASP A 420 -40.11 -23.46 -17.57
N ARG A 421 -41.05 -23.44 -16.64
CA ARG A 421 -42.37 -24.03 -16.85
C ARG A 421 -43.15 -23.39 -18.00
N ARG A 422 -43.04 -22.07 -18.17
CA ARG A 422 -43.71 -21.34 -19.27
C ARG A 422 -43.12 -21.77 -20.61
N HIS A 423 -41.80 -21.84 -20.74
CA HIS A 423 -41.10 -22.29 -21.93
C HIS A 423 -41.48 -23.74 -22.29
N ASP A 424 -41.48 -24.64 -21.34
CA ASP A 424 -41.90 -26.05 -21.56
C ASP A 424 -43.33 -26.17 -22.10
N VAL A 425 -44.23 -25.40 -21.57
CA VAL A 425 -45.64 -25.38 -22.04
C VAL A 425 -45.71 -24.83 -23.47
N ALA A 426 -45.06 -23.71 -23.76
CA ALA A 426 -45.04 -23.09 -25.09
C ALA A 426 -44.47 -24.05 -26.14
N ARG A 427 -43.34 -24.73 -25.82
CA ARG A 427 -42.69 -25.73 -26.68
C ARG A 427 -43.60 -26.90 -27.01
N ARG A 428 -44.29 -27.46 -25.99
CA ARG A 428 -45.27 -28.57 -26.21
C ARG A 428 -46.44 -28.13 -27.09
N LEU A 429 -46.99 -26.96 -26.87
CA LEU A 429 -48.08 -26.43 -27.68
C LEU A 429 -47.66 -26.19 -29.12
N TYR A 430 -46.44 -25.71 -29.36
CA TYR A 430 -45.88 -25.53 -30.69
C TYR A 430 -45.72 -26.86 -31.44
N ILE A 431 -45.17 -27.88 -30.82
CA ILE A 431 -45.00 -29.23 -31.38
C ILE A 431 -46.36 -29.82 -31.75
N LEU A 432 -47.40 -29.58 -30.96
CA LEU A 432 -48.78 -30.04 -31.24
C LEU A 432 -49.51 -29.20 -32.29
N GLY A 433 -48.88 -28.14 -32.82
CA GLY A 433 -49.48 -27.24 -33.81
C GLY A 433 -50.58 -26.32 -33.24
N LYS A 434 -50.63 -26.15 -31.91
CA LYS A 434 -51.64 -25.34 -31.19
C LYS A 434 -51.11 -23.93 -30.81
N SER A 435 -49.91 -23.59 -31.13
CA SER A 435 -49.28 -22.30 -30.87
C SER A 435 -48.42 -21.88 -32.04
N THR A 436 -48.19 -20.60 -32.21
CA THR A 436 -47.35 -20.01 -33.23
C THR A 436 -45.88 -19.97 -32.84
N ILE A 437 -44.99 -19.79 -33.82
CA ILE A 437 -43.57 -19.60 -33.59
C ILE A 437 -43.29 -18.33 -32.76
N LEU A 438 -44.16 -17.31 -32.93
CA LEU A 438 -44.06 -16.05 -32.16
C LEU A 438 -44.32 -16.27 -30.66
N ASP A 439 -45.29 -17.14 -30.33
CA ASP A 439 -45.60 -17.51 -28.94
C ASP A 439 -44.47 -18.30 -28.30
N LEU A 440 -43.82 -19.16 -29.05
CA LEU A 440 -42.65 -19.91 -28.59
C LEU A 440 -41.44 -18.99 -28.33
N ASN A 441 -41.18 -18.06 -29.25
CA ASN A 441 -40.09 -17.09 -29.07
C ASN A 441 -40.33 -16.05 -27.96
N ALA A 442 -41.59 -15.81 -27.60
CA ALA A 442 -41.97 -14.92 -26.52
C ALA A 442 -42.03 -15.62 -25.13
N ALA A 443 -41.92 -16.94 -25.11
CA ALA A 443 -41.99 -17.74 -23.88
C ALA A 443 -40.66 -17.94 -23.19
#